data_7c30cb8f3eddb684c3368b56434b9a06
#
_entry.id   7c30cb8f3eddb684c3368b56434b9a06
#
_cell.length_a   1.000
_cell.length_b   1.000
_cell.length_c   1.000
_cell.angle_alpha   90.00
_cell.angle_beta   90.00
_cell.angle_gamma   90.00
#
_symmetry.space_group_name_H-M   'P 1'
#
loop_
_entity.id
_entity.type
_entity.pdbx_description
1 polymer ?
#
loop_
_entity_poly.entity_id
_entity_poly.type
_entity_poly.pdbx_seq_one_letter_code
_entity_poly.pdbx_strand_id
1 'polypeptide(L)'
;MKLQKIVLATTATVLTIGSGFAFAQFQKPEDAIKYRQSAFTVMGNSFAKIGAVVKGEAPFNKDEVAKNATIVAMMSTLPWQAFGPGTEGGKAQSDIWSDSAKFKAASEKMQLAAVDLNKAAQSGDLESIKKAFGATGSSCKNCHDDFRKK
;
A
#
# COMPACT_ATOMS: atom_id res chain seq x y z
N MET A 1 42.49 45.43 -48.40
CA MET A 1 42.27 44.35 -47.39
C MET A 1 40.99 44.65 -46.69
N LYS A 2 39.93 43.89 -46.97
CA LYS A 2 38.57 44.02 -46.26
C LYS A 2 38.49 43.00 -45.17
N LEU A 3 38.42 43.46 -43.92
CA LEU A 3 38.10 42.57 -42.75
C LEU A 3 36.65 42.22 -42.79
N GLN A 4 36.30 40.92 -42.93
CA GLN A 4 35.00 40.41 -42.75
C GLN A 4 34.76 40.17 -41.23
N LYS A 5 33.74 40.83 -40.67
CA LYS A 5 33.29 40.62 -39.31
C LYS A 5 32.38 39.36 -39.29
N ILE A 6 32.84 38.33 -38.64
CA ILE A 6 32.06 37.12 -38.39
C ILE A 6 31.16 37.42 -37.17
N VAL A 7 29.84 37.46 -37.39
CA VAL A 7 28.85 37.56 -36.32
C VAL A 7 28.51 36.14 -35.91
N LEU A 8 28.92 35.71 -34.70
CA LEU A 8 28.48 34.47 -34.10
C LEU A 8 27.06 34.69 -33.54
N ALA A 9 26.07 34.06 -34.14
CA ALA A 9 24.71 33.97 -33.60
C ALA A 9 24.68 32.84 -32.60
N THR A 10 24.61 33.16 -31.31
CA THR A 10 24.35 32.19 -30.24
C THR A 10 22.86 31.88 -30.19
N THR A 11 22.48 30.74 -30.73
CA THR A 11 21.12 30.18 -30.55
C THR A 11 20.95 29.66 -29.11
N ALA A 12 20.22 30.41 -28.29
CA ALA A 12 19.81 29.96 -26.97
C ALA A 12 18.71 28.88 -27.13
N THR A 13 19.07 27.62 -26.90
CA THR A 13 18.10 26.51 -26.82
C THR A 13 17.34 26.62 -25.50
N VAL A 14 16.10 27.08 -25.56
CA VAL A 14 15.18 27.05 -24.42
C VAL A 14 14.75 25.60 -24.17
N LEU A 15 15.31 24.95 -23.13
CA LEU A 15 14.79 23.69 -22.62
C LEU A 15 13.43 24.00 -21.98
N THR A 16 12.34 23.69 -22.66
CA THR A 16 11.03 23.59 -22.06
C THR A 16 11.02 22.35 -21.17
N ILE A 17 11.17 22.54 -19.85
CA ILE A 17 10.90 21.49 -18.85
C ILE A 17 9.39 21.22 -18.95
N GLY A 18 9.04 20.18 -19.70
CA GLY A 18 7.68 19.68 -19.74
C GLY A 18 7.30 19.25 -18.34
N SER A 19 6.42 20.02 -17.68
CA SER A 19 5.75 19.60 -16.46
C SER A 19 4.97 18.33 -16.81
N GLY A 20 5.56 17.16 -16.51
CA GLY A 20 4.88 15.88 -16.63
C GLY A 20 3.66 15.94 -15.73
N PHE A 21 2.48 16.07 -16.31
CA PHE A 21 1.23 15.78 -15.61
C PHE A 21 1.34 14.33 -15.17
N ALA A 22 1.58 14.11 -13.87
CA ALA A 22 1.34 12.82 -13.27
C ALA A 22 -0.15 12.56 -13.47
N PHE A 23 -0.49 11.74 -14.46
CA PHE A 23 -1.86 11.29 -14.64
C PHE A 23 -2.29 10.67 -13.34
N ALA A 24 -3.33 11.23 -12.70
CA ALA A 24 -3.94 10.61 -11.56
C ALA A 24 -4.33 9.19 -11.97
N GLN A 25 -3.83 8.18 -11.29
CA GLN A 25 -4.06 6.77 -11.62
C GLN A 25 -5.56 6.42 -11.66
N PHE A 26 -6.39 7.23 -11.03
CA PHE A 26 -7.83 7.10 -10.99
C PHE A 26 -8.46 8.35 -11.61
N GLN A 27 -9.40 8.14 -12.55
CA GLN A 27 -10.11 9.25 -13.21
C GLN A 27 -11.10 9.96 -12.27
N LYS A 28 -11.62 9.27 -11.27
CA LYS A 28 -12.59 9.78 -10.30
C LYS A 28 -12.20 9.37 -8.87
N PRO A 29 -12.45 10.22 -7.87
CA PRO A 29 -12.20 9.88 -6.46
C PRO A 29 -12.89 8.59 -6.02
N GLU A 30 -14.09 8.32 -6.52
CA GLU A 30 -14.88 7.13 -6.19
C GLU A 30 -14.19 5.84 -6.66
N ASP A 31 -13.48 5.87 -7.77
CA ASP A 31 -12.74 4.72 -8.29
C ASP A 31 -11.54 4.40 -7.39
N ALA A 32 -10.84 5.42 -6.89
CA ALA A 32 -9.78 5.25 -5.91
C ALA A 32 -10.31 4.67 -4.59
N ILE A 33 -11.45 5.21 -4.10
CA ILE A 33 -12.09 4.71 -2.89
C ILE A 33 -12.49 3.25 -3.07
N LYS A 34 -13.13 2.90 -4.16
CA LYS A 34 -13.54 1.53 -4.46
C LYS A 34 -12.35 0.59 -4.58
N TYR A 35 -11.29 1.03 -5.25
CA TYR A 35 -10.06 0.24 -5.41
C TYR A 35 -9.44 -0.13 -4.05
N ARG A 36 -9.17 0.88 -3.18
CA ARG A 36 -8.56 0.61 -1.87
C ARG A 36 -9.45 -0.24 -0.97
N GLN A 37 -10.78 -0.03 -1.00
CA GLN A 37 -11.73 -0.84 -0.26
C GLN A 37 -11.75 -2.30 -0.73
N SER A 38 -11.70 -2.53 -2.03
CA SER A 38 -11.64 -3.88 -2.61
C SER A 38 -10.36 -4.60 -2.22
N ALA A 39 -9.21 -3.92 -2.30
CA ALA A 39 -7.92 -4.49 -1.88
C ALA A 39 -7.93 -4.88 -0.40
N PHE A 40 -8.42 -4.00 0.49
CA PHE A 40 -8.56 -4.30 1.91
C PHE A 40 -9.58 -5.42 2.19
N THR A 41 -10.64 -5.53 1.40
CA THR A 41 -11.64 -6.61 1.55
C THR A 41 -11.02 -7.97 1.21
N VAL A 42 -10.29 -8.08 0.11
CA VAL A 42 -9.61 -9.33 -0.29
C VAL A 42 -8.55 -9.71 0.75
N MET A 43 -7.72 -8.73 1.16
CA MET A 43 -6.70 -8.93 2.17
C MET A 43 -7.30 -9.40 3.50
N GLY A 44 -8.35 -8.71 3.98
CA GLY A 44 -9.02 -9.02 5.25
C GLY A 44 -9.67 -10.40 5.25
N ASN A 45 -10.26 -10.81 4.13
CA ASN A 45 -10.85 -12.15 3.99
C ASN A 45 -9.77 -13.25 4.11
N SER A 46 -8.64 -13.09 3.41
CA SER A 46 -7.53 -14.04 3.51
C SER A 46 -6.91 -14.06 4.91
N PHE A 47 -6.75 -12.90 5.55
CA PHE A 47 -6.26 -12.78 6.92
C PHE A 47 -7.21 -13.46 7.93
N ALA A 48 -8.53 -13.33 7.76
CA ALA A 48 -9.52 -13.97 8.62
C ALA A 48 -9.46 -15.50 8.55
N LYS A 49 -9.18 -16.09 7.37
CA LYS A 49 -8.99 -17.53 7.22
C LYS A 49 -7.78 -18.05 8.01
N ILE A 50 -6.67 -17.31 7.99
CA ILE A 50 -5.51 -17.62 8.83
C ILE A 50 -5.89 -17.49 10.30
N GLY A 51 -6.68 -16.47 10.66
CA GLY A 51 -7.17 -16.24 12.01
C GLY A 51 -7.99 -17.40 12.56
N ALA A 52 -8.85 -18.01 11.74
CA ALA A 52 -9.60 -19.19 12.14
C ALA A 52 -8.70 -20.37 12.54
N VAL A 53 -7.62 -20.59 11.78
CA VAL A 53 -6.61 -21.62 12.10
C VAL A 53 -5.84 -21.27 13.37
N VAL A 54 -5.39 -20.02 13.49
CA VAL A 54 -4.62 -19.56 14.67
C VAL A 54 -5.42 -19.69 15.98
N LYS A 55 -6.73 -19.49 15.91
CA LYS A 55 -7.65 -19.63 17.06
C LYS A 55 -8.10 -21.09 17.32
N GLY A 56 -7.76 -22.02 16.44
CA GLY A 56 -8.24 -23.41 16.55
C GLY A 56 -9.67 -23.62 16.07
N GLU A 57 -10.26 -22.64 15.37
CA GLU A 57 -11.62 -22.70 14.79
C GLU A 57 -11.65 -23.47 13.46
N ALA A 58 -10.48 -23.67 12.84
CA ALA A 58 -10.29 -24.45 11.63
C ALA A 58 -9.03 -25.32 11.73
N PRO A 59 -9.00 -26.49 11.06
CA PRO A 59 -7.83 -27.36 11.08
C PRO A 59 -6.63 -26.68 10.39
N PHE A 60 -5.42 -26.95 10.90
CA PHE A 60 -4.20 -26.46 10.25
C PHE A 60 -3.93 -27.23 8.96
N ASN A 61 -3.88 -26.49 7.84
CA ASN A 61 -3.41 -26.97 6.57
C ASN A 61 -2.33 -25.98 6.09
N LYS A 62 -1.08 -26.44 6.00
CA LYS A 62 0.08 -25.62 5.65
C LYS A 62 -0.13 -24.89 4.32
N ASP A 63 -0.56 -25.60 3.28
CA ASP A 63 -0.68 -25.03 1.94
C ASP A 63 -1.76 -23.96 1.86
N GLU A 64 -2.90 -24.17 2.51
CA GLU A 64 -3.97 -23.17 2.57
C GLU A 64 -3.57 -21.94 3.39
N VAL A 65 -2.85 -22.11 4.50
CA VAL A 65 -2.33 -20.99 5.29
C VAL A 65 -1.29 -20.21 4.48
N ALA A 66 -0.35 -20.89 3.82
CA ALA A 66 0.67 -20.26 2.98
C ALA A 66 0.05 -19.49 1.81
N LYS A 67 -0.95 -20.07 1.14
CA LYS A 67 -1.71 -19.41 0.05
C LYS A 67 -2.39 -18.13 0.55
N ASN A 68 -3.11 -18.20 1.67
CA ASN A 68 -3.78 -17.02 2.21
C ASN A 68 -2.79 -15.94 2.69
N ALA A 69 -1.66 -16.33 3.28
CA ALA A 69 -0.60 -15.40 3.67
C ALA A 69 0.06 -14.71 2.47
N THR A 70 0.26 -15.43 1.37
CA THR A 70 0.72 -14.87 0.10
C THR A 70 -0.26 -13.81 -0.42
N ILE A 71 -1.57 -14.07 -0.37
CA ILE A 71 -2.59 -13.09 -0.77
C ILE A 71 -2.53 -11.86 0.14
N VAL A 72 -2.41 -12.03 1.46
CA VAL A 72 -2.26 -10.91 2.40
C VAL A 72 -1.04 -10.06 2.06
N ALA A 73 0.12 -10.67 1.83
CA ALA A 73 1.35 -9.96 1.49
C ALA A 73 1.23 -9.21 0.16
N MET A 74 0.67 -9.83 -0.87
CA MET A 74 0.45 -9.17 -2.17
C MET A 74 -0.53 -8.01 -2.06
N MET A 75 -1.69 -8.22 -1.45
CA MET A 75 -2.72 -7.20 -1.30
C MET A 75 -2.28 -6.05 -0.41
N SER A 76 -1.34 -6.29 0.52
CA SER A 76 -0.79 -5.25 1.41
C SER A 76 -0.06 -4.12 0.67
N THR A 77 0.36 -4.33 -0.56
CA THR A 77 1.08 -3.33 -1.36
C THR A 77 0.16 -2.42 -2.19
N LEU A 78 -1.09 -2.84 -2.43
CA LEU A 78 -1.95 -2.21 -3.43
C LEU A 78 -2.71 -0.95 -2.98
N PRO A 79 -3.26 -0.83 -1.74
CA PRO A 79 -4.19 0.24 -1.40
C PRO A 79 -3.58 1.65 -1.45
N TRP A 80 -2.29 1.77 -1.24
CA TRP A 80 -1.62 3.03 -0.89
C TRP A 80 -1.63 4.04 -2.03
N GLN A 81 -1.52 3.60 -3.26
CA GLN A 81 -1.62 4.44 -4.45
C GLN A 81 -3.00 5.12 -4.59
N ALA A 82 -4.02 4.59 -3.92
CA ALA A 82 -5.38 5.12 -3.94
C ALA A 82 -5.67 6.11 -2.79
N PHE A 83 -4.63 6.64 -2.14
CA PHE A 83 -4.71 7.70 -1.13
C PHE A 83 -3.99 8.98 -1.57
N GLY A 84 -3.85 9.22 -2.87
CA GLY A 84 -3.32 10.47 -3.41
C GLY A 84 -4.25 11.67 -3.16
N PRO A 85 -3.76 12.90 -3.43
CA PRO A 85 -4.59 14.11 -3.34
C PRO A 85 -5.86 14.00 -4.20
N GLY A 86 -6.99 14.46 -3.70
CA GLY A 86 -8.28 14.41 -4.40
C GLY A 86 -8.99 13.06 -4.33
N THR A 87 -8.50 12.12 -3.49
CA THR A 87 -9.14 10.81 -3.29
C THR A 87 -9.76 10.66 -1.89
N GLU A 88 -10.00 11.80 -1.22
CA GLU A 88 -10.63 11.85 0.09
C GLU A 88 -12.02 11.23 0.06
N GLY A 89 -12.44 10.62 1.16
CA GLY A 89 -13.78 10.09 1.29
C GLY A 89 -13.87 8.67 1.82
N GLY A 90 -15.06 8.11 1.79
CA GLY A 90 -15.37 6.85 2.44
C GLY A 90 -15.09 6.91 3.94
N LYS A 91 -14.55 5.84 4.50
CA LYS A 91 -14.14 5.79 5.91
C LYS A 91 -12.72 6.30 6.19
N ALA A 92 -12.04 6.91 5.24
CA ALA A 92 -10.73 7.50 5.44
C ALA A 92 -10.85 8.81 6.26
N GLN A 93 -9.97 8.98 7.25
CA GLN A 93 -9.85 10.23 8.01
C GLN A 93 -9.00 11.24 7.22
N SER A 94 -9.20 12.53 7.47
CA SER A 94 -8.44 13.64 6.85
C SER A 94 -6.94 13.56 7.14
N ASP A 95 -6.58 13.00 8.28
CA ASP A 95 -5.20 12.89 8.76
C ASP A 95 -4.29 12.07 7.83
N ILE A 96 -4.88 11.23 6.99
CA ILE A 96 -4.17 10.51 5.91
C ILE A 96 -3.43 11.50 4.98
N TRP A 97 -4.08 12.63 4.67
CA TRP A 97 -3.54 13.64 3.76
C TRP A 97 -2.80 14.76 4.49
N SER A 98 -3.27 15.16 5.68
CA SER A 98 -2.62 16.21 6.48
C SER A 98 -1.35 15.74 7.19
N ASP A 99 -1.25 14.46 7.56
CA ASP A 99 -0.05 13.81 8.14
C ASP A 99 0.37 12.60 7.30
N SER A 100 0.66 12.86 6.04
CA SER A 100 1.01 11.82 5.06
C SER A 100 2.26 11.03 5.44
N ALA A 101 3.18 11.63 6.19
CA ALA A 101 4.38 10.95 6.68
C ALA A 101 4.05 9.87 7.70
N LYS A 102 3.17 10.17 8.67
CA LYS A 102 2.68 9.21 9.67
C LYS A 102 1.89 8.08 9.01
N PHE A 103 1.02 8.43 8.06
CA PHE A 103 0.26 7.43 7.28
C PHE A 103 1.18 6.50 6.48
N LYS A 104 2.20 7.05 5.80
CA LYS A 104 3.19 6.28 5.07
C LYS A 104 3.93 5.30 5.99
N ALA A 105 4.42 5.76 7.14
CA ALA A 105 5.09 4.91 8.12
C ALA A 105 4.19 3.77 8.62
N ALA A 106 2.90 4.05 8.90
CA ALA A 106 1.93 3.02 9.30
C ALA A 106 1.70 1.99 8.19
N SER A 107 1.63 2.44 6.93
CA SER A 107 1.45 1.55 5.77
C SER A 107 2.66 0.65 5.55
N GLU A 108 3.87 1.17 5.66
CA GLU A 108 5.11 0.41 5.53
C GLU A 108 5.26 -0.64 6.64
N LYS A 109 4.94 -0.26 7.87
CA LYS A 109 4.93 -1.19 9.01
C LYS A 109 3.96 -2.36 8.78
N MET A 110 2.77 -2.10 8.26
CA MET A 110 1.79 -3.14 7.94
C MET A 110 2.29 -4.05 6.81
N GLN A 111 2.89 -3.50 5.76
CA GLN A 111 3.46 -4.29 4.66
C GLN A 111 4.57 -5.22 5.15
N LEU A 112 5.48 -4.73 6.00
CA LEU A 112 6.54 -5.56 6.60
C LEU A 112 5.95 -6.70 7.43
N ALA A 113 4.95 -6.41 8.27
CA ALA A 113 4.28 -7.44 9.07
C ALA A 113 3.59 -8.50 8.19
N ALA A 114 2.97 -8.10 7.07
CA ALA A 114 2.36 -9.02 6.12
C ALA A 114 3.41 -9.92 5.42
N VAL A 115 4.58 -9.37 5.08
CA VAL A 115 5.70 -10.14 4.54
C VAL A 115 6.22 -11.15 5.56
N ASP A 116 6.34 -10.77 6.83
CA ASP A 116 6.79 -11.68 7.87
C ASP A 116 5.77 -12.78 8.16
N LEU A 117 4.47 -12.46 8.10
CA LEU A 117 3.41 -13.47 8.17
C LEU A 117 3.53 -14.48 7.01
N ASN A 118 3.79 -13.99 5.80
CA ASN A 118 3.97 -14.88 4.64
C ASN A 118 5.19 -15.79 4.83
N LYS A 119 6.32 -15.27 5.27
CA LYS A 119 7.52 -16.08 5.56
C LYS A 119 7.23 -17.16 6.61
N ALA A 120 6.56 -16.81 7.70
CA ALA A 120 6.16 -17.75 8.74
C ALA A 120 5.23 -18.84 8.18
N ALA A 121 4.25 -18.45 7.34
CA ALA A 121 3.34 -19.40 6.72
C ALA A 121 4.04 -20.39 5.77
N GLN A 122 5.01 -19.91 4.98
CA GLN A 122 5.79 -20.77 4.10
C GLN A 122 6.64 -21.81 4.86
N SER A 123 7.10 -21.49 6.06
CA SER A 123 7.81 -22.47 6.89
C SER A 123 6.91 -23.61 7.37
N GLY A 124 5.63 -23.30 7.59
CA GLY A 124 4.65 -24.22 8.14
C GLY A 124 4.75 -24.41 9.67
N ASP A 125 5.55 -23.58 10.35
CA ASP A 125 5.62 -23.59 11.82
C ASP A 125 4.46 -22.78 12.42
N LEU A 126 3.54 -23.50 13.06
CA LEU A 126 2.29 -22.91 13.60
C LEU A 126 2.56 -21.82 14.66
N GLU A 127 3.58 -21.98 15.48
CA GLU A 127 3.89 -20.97 16.52
C GLU A 127 4.46 -19.69 15.92
N SER A 128 5.33 -19.80 14.92
CA SER A 128 5.79 -18.65 14.13
C SER A 128 4.63 -17.94 13.40
N ILE A 129 3.68 -18.72 12.85
CA ILE A 129 2.48 -18.18 12.21
C ILE A 129 1.63 -17.41 13.21
N LYS A 130 1.35 -17.97 14.39
CA LYS A 130 0.59 -17.29 15.45
C LYS A 130 1.23 -15.96 15.85
N LYS A 131 2.54 -15.94 16.06
CA LYS A 131 3.31 -14.73 16.40
C LYS A 131 3.18 -13.67 15.31
N ALA A 132 3.45 -14.04 14.06
CA ALA A 132 3.39 -13.13 12.92
C ALA A 132 1.97 -12.64 12.63
N PHE A 133 0.95 -13.49 12.80
CA PHE A 133 -0.45 -13.13 12.71
C PHE A 133 -0.83 -12.06 13.74
N GLY A 134 -0.43 -12.23 15.00
CA GLY A 134 -0.65 -11.23 16.05
C GLY A 134 0.00 -9.87 15.74
N ALA A 135 1.23 -9.88 15.25
CA ALA A 135 1.94 -8.66 14.83
C ALA A 135 1.24 -7.95 13.66
N THR A 136 0.80 -8.71 12.65
CA THR A 136 0.05 -8.18 11.50
C THR A 136 -1.29 -7.59 11.94
N GLY A 137 -2.05 -8.31 12.79
CA GLY A 137 -3.31 -7.81 13.34
C GLY A 137 -3.16 -6.52 14.13
N SER A 138 -2.10 -6.42 14.94
CA SER A 138 -1.77 -5.20 15.70
C SER A 138 -1.46 -4.02 14.76
N SER A 139 -0.72 -4.24 13.68
CA SER A 139 -0.43 -3.18 12.71
C SER A 139 -1.69 -2.68 12.00
N CYS A 140 -2.60 -3.59 11.63
CA CYS A 140 -3.90 -3.25 11.05
C CYS A 140 -4.75 -2.41 12.03
N LYS A 141 -4.82 -2.85 13.29
CA LYS A 141 -5.58 -2.12 14.33
C LYS A 141 -5.04 -0.72 14.55
N ASN A 142 -3.73 -0.57 14.74
CA ASN A 142 -3.12 0.73 15.02
C ASN A 142 -3.36 1.72 13.87
N CYS A 143 -3.22 1.27 12.61
CA CYS A 143 -3.52 2.10 11.45
C CYS A 143 -5.02 2.48 11.39
N HIS A 144 -5.92 1.56 11.70
CA HIS A 144 -7.35 1.86 11.74
C HIS A 144 -7.75 2.81 12.87
N ASP A 145 -7.10 2.70 14.03
CA ASP A 145 -7.36 3.62 15.15
C ASP A 145 -7.00 5.07 14.80
N ASP A 146 -5.90 5.27 14.05
CA ASP A 146 -5.41 6.60 13.67
C ASP A 146 -6.10 7.17 12.42
N PHE A 147 -6.42 6.33 11.42
CA PHE A 147 -6.73 6.79 10.06
C PHE A 147 -8.09 6.35 9.52
N ARG A 148 -8.90 5.60 10.28
CA ARG A 148 -10.22 5.14 9.87
C ARG A 148 -11.32 5.71 10.75
N LYS A 149 -12.34 6.32 10.12
CA LYS A 149 -13.58 6.76 10.81
C LYS A 149 -14.30 5.54 11.42
N LYS A 150 -14.82 5.74 12.61
CA LYS A 150 -15.66 4.75 13.32
C LYS A 150 -17.00 4.51 12.63
#